data_08391758539cfed74d622b650eee0491
#
_entry.id   08391758539cfed74d622b650eee0491
#
_cell.length_a   1.000
_cell.length_b   1.000
_cell.length_c   1.000
_cell.angle_alpha   90.00
_cell.angle_beta   90.00
_cell.angle_gamma   90.00
#
_symmetry.space_group_name_H-M   'P 1'
#
loop_
_entity.id
_entity.type
_entity.pdbx_description
1 polymer ?
#
loop_
_entity_poly.entity_id
_entity_poly.type
_entity_poly.pdbx_seq_one_letter_code
_entity_poly.pdbx_strand_id
1 'polypeptide(L)' 'VVATPIIATRKKTGLTQEKFAEMLGVSKKTLSAWEQGVRKPSGAARTLLKIADKHPKIIKEVASL' A
#
# COMPACT_ATOMS: atom_id res chain seq x y z
N VAL A 1 16.08 6.28 -9.16
CA VAL A 1 14.65 6.03 -9.10
C VAL A 1 14.09 6.68 -7.84
N VAL A 2 13.16 7.56 -8.03
CA VAL A 2 12.48 8.21 -6.91
C VAL A 2 11.53 7.22 -6.28
N ALA A 3 11.64 7.03 -4.96
CA ALA A 3 10.69 6.20 -4.23
C ALA A 3 9.29 6.77 -4.43
N THR A 4 8.34 5.91 -4.84
CA THR A 4 6.97 6.37 -5.01
C THR A 4 6.34 6.63 -3.63
N PRO A 5 5.31 7.51 -3.56
CA PRO A 5 4.58 7.71 -2.31
C PRO A 5 4.02 6.41 -1.73
N ILE A 6 3.74 5.44 -2.58
CA ILE A 6 3.21 4.14 -2.15
C ILE A 6 4.23 3.39 -1.29
N ILE A 7 5.51 3.39 -1.69
CA ILE A 7 6.56 2.76 -0.90
C ILE A 7 6.69 3.44 0.46
N ALA A 8 6.69 4.76 0.47
CA ALA A 8 6.78 5.52 1.72
C ALA A 8 5.59 5.23 2.64
N THR A 9 4.39 5.19 2.08
CA THR A 9 3.16 4.88 2.81
C THR A 9 3.22 3.49 3.42
N ARG A 10 3.67 2.50 2.64
CA ARG A 10 3.80 1.13 3.13
C ARG A 10 4.79 1.05 4.30
N LYS A 11 5.92 1.75 4.19
CA LYS A 11 6.91 1.76 5.26
C LYS A 11 6.36 2.36 6.54
N LYS A 12 5.49 3.36 6.46
CA LYS A 12 4.84 3.93 7.64
C LYS A 12 3.97 2.90 8.36
N THR A 13 3.34 2.00 7.63
CA THR A 13 2.49 0.95 8.22
C THR A 13 3.30 -0.17 8.85
N GLY A 14 4.55 -0.30 8.49
CA GLY A 14 5.40 -1.40 8.95
C GLY A 14 5.06 -2.75 8.36
N LEU A 15 4.19 -2.79 7.35
CA LEU A 15 3.79 -4.04 6.72
C LEU A 15 4.78 -4.44 5.62
N THR A 16 4.91 -5.75 5.41
CA THR A 16 5.64 -6.26 4.26
C THR A 16 4.85 -5.97 2.98
N GLN A 17 5.52 -6.04 1.83
CA GLN A 17 4.87 -5.85 0.55
C GLN A 17 3.72 -6.86 0.37
N GLU A 18 3.95 -8.11 0.77
CA GLU A 18 2.94 -9.17 0.67
C GLU A 18 1.71 -8.87 1.51
N LYS A 19 1.91 -8.48 2.77
CA LYS A 19 0.81 -8.15 3.68
C LYS A 19 0.05 -6.91 3.23
N PHE A 20 0.77 -5.92 2.74
CA PHE A 20 0.15 -4.70 2.26
C PHE A 20 -0.71 -4.95 1.01
N ALA A 21 -0.20 -5.78 0.08
CA ALA A 21 -0.96 -6.17 -1.10
C ALA A 21 -2.23 -6.93 -0.71
N GLU A 22 -2.12 -7.84 0.24
CA GLU A 22 -3.26 -8.59 0.77
C GLU A 22 -4.31 -7.66 1.37
N MET A 23 -3.88 -6.68 2.14
CA MET A 23 -4.77 -5.68 2.74
C MET A 23 -5.48 -4.86 1.67
N LEU A 24 -4.79 -4.52 0.58
CA LEU A 24 -5.37 -3.77 -0.53
C LEU A 24 -6.25 -4.64 -1.44
N GLY A 25 -6.22 -5.97 -1.26
CA GLY A 25 -7.00 -6.87 -2.09
C GLY A 25 -6.41 -7.08 -3.49
N VAL A 26 -5.10 -6.89 -3.64
CA VAL A 26 -4.41 -7.07 -4.93
C VAL A 26 -3.26 -8.05 -4.77
N SER A 27 -2.72 -8.51 -5.91
CA SER A 27 -1.57 -9.39 -5.88
C SER A 27 -0.30 -8.60 -5.54
N LYS A 28 0.69 -9.30 -4.99
CA LYS A 28 2.00 -8.70 -4.72
C LYS A 28 2.61 -8.11 -6.01
N LYS A 29 2.40 -8.78 -7.13
CA LYS A 29 2.89 -8.32 -8.43
C LYS A 29 2.26 -6.98 -8.82
N THR A 30 0.96 -6.84 -8.61
CA THR A 30 0.24 -5.60 -8.89
C THR A 30 0.76 -4.47 -7.99
N LEU A 31 0.92 -4.73 -6.71
CA LEU A 31 1.46 -3.75 -5.78
C LEU A 31 2.87 -3.34 -6.19
N SER A 32 3.70 -4.30 -6.57
CA SER A 32 5.05 -4.03 -7.03
C SER A 32 5.06 -3.08 -8.23
N ALA A 33 4.16 -3.29 -9.19
CA ALA A 33 4.03 -2.41 -10.35
C ALA A 33 3.64 -1.00 -9.94
N TRP A 34 2.76 -0.85 -8.95
CA TRP A 34 2.38 0.46 -8.42
C TRP A 34 3.57 1.12 -7.71
N GLU A 35 4.32 0.37 -6.93
CA GLU A 35 5.48 0.90 -6.21
C GLU A 35 6.58 1.36 -7.15
N GLN A 36 6.71 0.71 -8.30
CA GLN A 36 7.69 1.06 -9.31
C GLN A 36 7.22 2.17 -10.24
N GLY A 37 5.95 2.56 -10.15
CA GLY A 37 5.39 3.59 -11.02
C GLY A 37 5.02 3.09 -12.41
N VAL A 38 5.05 1.77 -12.64
CA VAL A 38 4.71 1.16 -13.93
C VAL A 38 3.20 1.22 -14.16
N ARG A 39 2.42 1.09 -13.09
CA ARG A 39 0.96 1.19 -13.15
C ARG A 39 0.47 2.11 -12.04
N LYS A 40 -0.69 2.72 -12.28
CA LYS A 40 -1.35 3.55 -11.29
C LYS A 40 -2.38 2.73 -10.52
N PRO A 41 -2.52 2.93 -9.20
CA PRO A 41 -3.56 2.24 -8.44
C PRO A 41 -4.95 2.69 -8.85
N SER A 42 -5.93 1.79 -8.69
CA SER A 42 -7.34 2.10 -8.92
C SER A 42 -7.83 3.15 -7.92
N GLY A 43 -9.03 3.69 -8.17
CA GLY A 43 -9.62 4.69 -7.28
C GLY A 43 -9.79 4.19 -5.85
N ALA A 44 -10.31 2.96 -5.70
CA ALA A 44 -10.48 2.36 -4.37
C ALA A 44 -9.13 2.16 -3.67
N ALA A 45 -8.13 1.69 -4.39
CA ALA A 45 -6.80 1.50 -3.83
C ALA A 45 -6.17 2.84 -3.42
N ARG A 46 -6.39 3.90 -4.21
CA ARG A 46 -5.89 5.22 -3.86
C ARG A 46 -6.50 5.74 -2.57
N THR A 47 -7.79 5.49 -2.36
CA THR A 47 -8.45 5.89 -1.12
C THR A 47 -7.84 5.17 0.08
N LEU A 48 -7.61 3.86 -0.05
CA LEU A 48 -6.97 3.07 1.00
C LEU A 48 -5.54 3.56 1.26
N LEU A 49 -4.82 3.93 0.22
CA LEU A 49 -3.46 4.45 0.35
C LEU A 49 -3.44 5.78 1.09
N LYS A 50 -4.43 6.65 0.87
CA LYS A 50 -4.55 7.90 1.61
C LYS A 50 -4.78 7.66 3.08
N ILE A 51 -5.64 6.70 3.41
CA ILE A 51 -5.90 6.30 4.79
C ILE A 51 -4.63 5.74 5.43
N ALA A 52 -3.92 4.89 4.72
CA ALA A 52 -2.67 4.31 5.21
C ALA A 52 -1.61 5.38 5.48
N ASP A 53 -1.57 6.41 4.65
CA ASP A 53 -0.61 7.49 4.83
C ASP A 53 -0.92 8.33 6.07
N LYS A 54 -2.18 8.65 6.30
CA LYS A 54 -2.61 9.49 7.41
C LYS A 54 -2.80 8.73 8.71
N HIS A 55 -3.22 7.48 8.63
CA HIS A 55 -3.54 6.64 9.79
C HIS A 55 -2.93 5.26 9.66
N PRO A 56 -1.59 5.16 9.66
CA PRO A 56 -0.91 3.88 9.45
C PRO A 56 -1.26 2.83 10.52
N LYS A 57 -1.56 3.26 11.74
CA LYS A 57 -1.94 2.33 12.82
C LYS A 57 -3.24 1.60 12.52
N ILE A 58 -4.21 2.29 11.94
CA ILE A 58 -5.49 1.69 11.57
C ILE A 58 -5.29 0.61 10.52
N ILE A 59 -4.46 0.90 9.53
CA ILE A 59 -4.16 -0.06 8.47
C ILE A 59 -3.47 -1.30 9.04
N LYS A 60 -2.55 -1.11 9.97
CA LYS A 60 -1.88 -2.23 10.62
C LYS A 60 -2.86 -3.09 11.42
N GLU A 61 -3.80 -2.47 12.10
CA GLU A 61 -4.85 -3.19 12.84
C GLU A 61 -5.73 -4.01 11.90
N VAL A 62 -6.15 -3.42 10.77
CA VAL A 62 -6.97 -4.11 9.77
C VAL A 62 -6.21 -5.30 9.20
N ALA A 63 -4.93 -5.13 8.92
CA ALA A 63 -4.10 -6.21 8.38
C ALA A 63 -3.90 -7.36 9.37
N SER A 64 -4.10 -7.11 10.67
CA SER A 64 -3.98 -8.13 11.71
C SER A 64 -5.28 -8.90 11.95
N LEU A 65 -6.37 -8.50 11.33
CA LEU A 65 -7.65 -9.23 11.44
C LEU A 65 -7.63 -10.58 10.65
#